data_948e8e9e87bc7c372a5e37d65525dc6e
#
_entry.id   948e8e9e87bc7c372a5e37d65525dc6e
#
_cell.length_a   1.000
_cell.length_b   1.000
_cell.length_c   1.000
_cell.angle_alpha   90.00
_cell.angle_beta   90.00
_cell.angle_gamma   90.00
#
_symmetry.space_group_name_H-M   'P 1'
#
loop_
_entity.id
_entity.type
_entity.pdbx_description
1 polymer ?
#
loop_
_entity_poly.entity_id
_entity_poly.type
_entity_poly.pdbx_seq_one_letter_code
_entity_poly.pdbx_strand_id
1 'polypeptide(L)'
;MAIVKRLKQHPPLSPSRYEVGIYCRVSTASKTQVVSVGHQLSGLITDVANSHQARLYDVYLDVQSGRTSDNRKNLMRLLDDCRAGKVTLVYTKSISRFARNTVDVLTIVRELKKMNVPVYFENEQLYSFDKEAELAISLHGAIAQGESENKSENIKWSLDKAAQNPDAQTYNRKCYGYNNAEDGSLVINEPEAEVIRQIFQMYLDGYSVGGIKKYLEEKGILTSRGKTTWSKRSIETMLTNE
;
A
#
# COMPACT_ATOMS: atom_id res chain seq x y z
N MET A 1 6.92 -14.18 -23.02
CA MET A 1 6.25 -14.78 -24.21
C MET A 1 4.80 -14.30 -24.45
N ALA A 2 4.06 -13.88 -23.43
CA ALA A 2 2.65 -13.44 -23.58
C ALA A 2 2.50 -12.18 -24.45
N ILE A 3 3.32 -11.15 -24.22
CA ILE A 3 3.29 -9.91 -25.00
C ILE A 3 3.59 -10.16 -26.49
N VAL A 4 4.57 -11.00 -26.82
CA VAL A 4 4.95 -11.31 -28.21
C VAL A 4 3.79 -11.92 -28.97
N LYS A 5 3.05 -12.85 -28.34
CA LYS A 5 1.87 -13.49 -28.95
C LYS A 5 0.76 -12.46 -29.17
N ARG A 6 0.55 -11.54 -28.21
CA ARG A 6 -0.52 -10.54 -28.25
C ARG A 6 -0.22 -9.43 -29.26
N LEU A 7 1.04 -8.98 -29.35
CA LEU A 7 1.45 -7.99 -30.35
C LEU A 7 1.31 -8.51 -31.81
N LYS A 8 1.44 -9.83 -32.01
CA LYS A 8 1.13 -10.43 -33.32
C LYS A 8 -0.35 -10.34 -33.70
N GLN A 9 -1.25 -10.40 -32.69
CA GLN A 9 -2.70 -10.26 -32.91
C GLN A 9 -3.12 -8.80 -33.10
N HIS A 10 -2.38 -7.87 -32.51
CA HIS A 10 -2.61 -6.43 -32.58
C HIS A 10 -1.35 -5.75 -33.11
N PRO A 11 -1.13 -5.73 -34.43
CA PRO A 11 0.04 -5.08 -35.02
C PRO A 11 0.01 -3.57 -34.75
N PRO A 12 1.17 -2.91 -34.68
CA PRO A 12 1.26 -1.48 -34.48
C PRO A 12 0.52 -0.73 -35.60
N LEU A 13 -0.22 0.30 -35.21
CA LEU A 13 -1.03 1.11 -36.15
C LEU A 13 -0.16 1.97 -37.08
N SER A 14 1.09 2.23 -36.70
CA SER A 14 2.20 2.87 -37.45
C SER A 14 3.23 3.35 -36.41
N PRO A 15 4.50 3.25 -36.60
CA PRO A 15 5.38 2.59 -37.55
C PRO A 15 5.61 1.12 -37.18
N SER A 16 6.48 0.41 -37.86
CA SER A 16 6.70 -1.04 -37.82
C SER A 16 6.98 -1.68 -36.44
N ARG A 17 7.11 -0.89 -35.36
CA ARG A 17 7.36 -1.35 -33.98
C ARG A 17 6.64 -0.46 -32.97
N TYR A 18 6.23 -1.07 -31.83
CA TYR A 18 5.79 -0.34 -30.66
C TYR A 18 6.98 0.25 -29.90
N GLU A 19 6.95 1.53 -29.53
CA GLU A 19 7.81 2.12 -28.54
C GLU A 19 7.14 1.92 -27.17
N VAL A 20 7.71 1.05 -26.34
CA VAL A 20 7.07 0.54 -25.11
C VAL A 20 7.52 1.33 -23.89
N GLY A 21 6.57 1.92 -23.18
CA GLY A 21 6.76 2.42 -21.82
C GLY A 21 6.34 1.35 -20.80
N ILE A 22 7.27 0.86 -19.98
CA ILE A 22 6.95 -0.04 -18.88
C ILE A 22 6.58 0.78 -17.64
N TYR A 23 5.37 0.61 -17.12
CA TYR A 23 4.94 1.26 -15.88
C TYR A 23 4.80 0.26 -14.73
N CYS A 24 5.35 0.61 -13.58
CA CYS A 24 5.23 -0.16 -12.37
C CYS A 24 5.04 0.75 -11.14
N ARG A 25 4.14 0.35 -10.24
CA ARG A 25 3.93 1.00 -8.96
C ARG A 25 4.27 0.03 -7.83
N VAL A 26 5.07 0.47 -6.86
CA VAL A 26 5.51 -0.34 -5.73
C VAL A 26 5.21 0.36 -4.40
N SER A 27 4.93 -0.42 -3.36
CA SER A 27 4.79 0.09 -2.01
C SER A 27 6.15 0.15 -1.33
N THR A 28 6.43 1.22 -0.56
CA THR A 28 7.61 1.30 0.30
C THR A 28 7.48 0.33 1.47
N ALA A 29 7.83 -0.91 1.30
CA ALA A 29 8.03 -1.76 2.45
C ALA A 29 9.31 -2.55 2.20
N SER A 30 10.16 -2.69 3.18
CA SER A 30 11.35 -3.53 3.30
C SER A 30 12.27 -3.73 2.08
N LYS A 31 13.57 -3.94 2.34
CA LYS A 31 14.60 -4.27 1.34
C LYS A 31 14.24 -5.48 0.45
N THR A 32 13.46 -6.42 0.97
CA THR A 32 12.97 -7.61 0.25
C THR A 32 12.00 -7.28 -0.89
N GLN A 33 11.20 -6.22 -0.76
CA GLN A 33 10.29 -5.79 -1.84
C GLN A 33 11.03 -5.11 -3.00
N VAL A 34 12.12 -4.40 -2.74
CA VAL A 34 12.95 -3.80 -3.79
C VAL A 34 13.56 -4.88 -4.68
N VAL A 35 14.03 -5.99 -4.11
CA VAL A 35 14.55 -7.14 -4.87
C VAL A 35 13.45 -7.79 -5.71
N SER A 36 12.25 -7.99 -5.15
CA SER A 36 11.09 -8.53 -5.87
C SER A 36 10.67 -7.66 -7.06
N VAL A 37 10.75 -6.33 -6.92
CA VAL A 37 10.46 -5.37 -8.01
C VAL A 37 11.50 -5.47 -9.12
N GLY A 38 12.79 -5.61 -8.77
CA GLY A 38 13.85 -5.83 -9.75
C GLY A 38 13.58 -7.06 -10.62
N HIS A 39 13.20 -8.18 -10.02
CA HIS A 39 12.83 -9.40 -10.76
C HIS A 39 11.58 -9.21 -11.65
N GLN A 40 10.55 -8.50 -11.16
CA GLN A 40 9.36 -8.24 -11.98
C GLN A 40 9.68 -7.34 -13.18
N LEU A 41 10.46 -6.29 -12.99
CA LEU A 41 10.88 -5.40 -14.07
C LEU A 41 11.79 -6.10 -15.08
N SER A 42 12.74 -6.93 -14.62
CA SER A 42 13.61 -7.69 -15.52
C SER A 42 12.82 -8.64 -16.42
N GLY A 43 11.76 -9.26 -15.90
CA GLY A 43 10.86 -10.09 -16.71
C GLY A 43 10.16 -9.28 -17.80
N LEU A 44 9.57 -8.13 -17.47
CA LEU A 44 8.89 -7.26 -18.45
C LEU A 44 9.87 -6.71 -19.51
N ILE A 45 11.06 -6.30 -19.08
CA ILE A 45 12.12 -5.82 -20.00
C ILE A 45 12.56 -6.94 -20.96
N THR A 46 12.77 -8.15 -20.43
CA THR A 46 13.16 -9.32 -21.24
C THR A 46 12.08 -9.67 -22.26
N ASP A 47 10.80 -9.60 -21.86
CA ASP A 47 9.68 -9.86 -22.77
C ASP A 47 9.63 -8.85 -23.92
N VAL A 48 9.86 -7.57 -23.65
CA VAL A 48 9.92 -6.52 -24.67
C VAL A 48 11.14 -6.73 -25.57
N ALA A 49 12.32 -7.02 -24.97
CA ALA A 49 13.56 -7.23 -25.72
C ALA A 49 13.49 -8.44 -26.68
N ASN A 50 12.75 -9.48 -26.31
CA ASN A 50 12.53 -10.67 -27.15
C ASN A 50 11.46 -10.45 -28.25
N SER A 51 10.84 -9.28 -28.32
CA SER A 51 9.82 -8.97 -29.32
C SER A 51 10.40 -8.19 -30.49
N HIS A 52 10.29 -8.74 -31.70
CA HIS A 52 10.64 -8.00 -32.91
C HIS A 52 9.70 -6.82 -33.22
N GLN A 53 8.50 -6.79 -32.62
CA GLN A 53 7.46 -5.78 -32.84
C GLN A 53 7.46 -4.71 -31.74
N ALA A 54 8.38 -4.78 -30.78
CA ALA A 54 8.46 -3.84 -29.68
C ALA A 54 9.90 -3.40 -29.44
N ARG A 55 10.05 -2.18 -28.96
CA ARG A 55 11.30 -1.61 -28.47
C ARG A 55 11.02 -0.94 -27.13
N LEU A 56 11.88 -1.16 -26.15
CA LEU A 56 11.79 -0.47 -24.89
C LEU A 56 12.17 1.01 -25.08
N TYR A 57 11.23 1.91 -24.78
CA TYR A 57 11.50 3.34 -24.74
C TYR A 57 12.04 3.74 -23.37
N ASP A 58 11.25 3.50 -22.29
CA ASP A 58 11.66 3.83 -20.92
C ASP A 58 10.89 3.00 -19.88
N VAL A 59 11.39 3.06 -18.62
CA VAL A 59 10.76 2.44 -17.45
C VAL A 59 10.31 3.53 -16.48
N TYR A 60 9.02 3.51 -16.12
CA TYR A 60 8.38 4.47 -15.22
C TYR A 60 8.01 3.77 -13.92
N LEU A 61 8.71 4.12 -12.84
CA LEU A 61 8.55 3.49 -11.53
C LEU A 61 8.10 4.51 -10.50
N ASP A 62 6.89 4.34 -9.95
CA ASP A 62 6.40 5.10 -8.81
C ASP A 62 6.49 4.29 -7.52
N VAL A 63 7.09 4.89 -6.49
CA VAL A 63 7.23 4.29 -5.15
C VAL A 63 6.24 4.94 -4.22
N GLN A 64 5.28 4.15 -3.70
CA GLN A 64 4.26 4.64 -2.79
C GLN A 64 4.74 4.62 -1.34
N SER A 65 4.88 5.78 -0.69
CA SER A 65 5.01 5.88 0.76
C SER A 65 3.61 5.96 1.42
N GLY A 66 3.35 5.16 2.45
CA GLY A 66 2.02 5.03 3.06
C GLY A 66 1.45 6.28 3.74
N ARG A 67 2.16 7.42 3.75
CA ARG A 67 1.79 8.62 4.52
C ARG A 67 1.76 9.94 3.73
N THR A 68 2.21 9.97 2.48
CA THR A 68 2.24 11.21 1.69
C THR A 68 1.39 11.11 0.45
N SER A 69 0.82 12.27 0.08
CA SER A 69 -0.01 12.48 -1.10
C SER A 69 0.61 11.85 -2.36
N ASP A 70 -0.27 11.39 -3.18
CA ASP A 70 -0.05 10.65 -4.40
C ASP A 70 0.81 11.38 -5.44
N ASN A 71 2.11 11.38 -5.25
CA ASN A 71 3.03 12.01 -6.19
C ASN A 71 3.44 11.00 -7.27
N ARG A 72 2.49 10.67 -8.19
CA ARG A 72 2.71 9.79 -9.35
C ARG A 72 3.47 10.51 -10.46
N LYS A 73 4.66 11.03 -10.13
CA LYS A 73 5.48 11.81 -11.09
C LYS A 73 5.82 11.01 -12.33
N ASN A 74 6.11 9.72 -12.17
CA ASN A 74 6.48 8.88 -13.29
C ASN A 74 5.27 8.48 -14.13
N LEU A 75 4.07 8.33 -13.56
CA LEU A 75 2.85 8.17 -14.34
C LEU A 75 2.57 9.41 -15.19
N MET A 76 2.70 10.62 -14.60
CA MET A 76 2.52 11.86 -15.36
C MET A 76 3.55 11.98 -16.49
N ARG A 77 4.83 11.66 -16.24
CA ARG A 77 5.87 11.62 -17.25
C ARG A 77 5.53 10.62 -18.38
N LEU A 78 5.03 9.44 -18.03
CA LEU A 78 4.56 8.46 -19.01
C LEU A 78 3.46 9.03 -19.89
N LEU A 79 2.43 9.67 -19.30
CA LEU A 79 1.33 10.27 -20.04
C LEU A 79 1.82 11.40 -20.97
N ASP A 80 2.78 12.21 -20.53
CA ASP A 80 3.39 13.25 -21.35
C ASP A 80 4.18 12.67 -22.54
N ASP A 81 4.94 11.59 -22.32
CA ASP A 81 5.64 10.88 -23.40
C ASP A 81 4.69 10.18 -24.37
N CYS A 82 3.52 9.70 -23.89
CA CYS A 82 2.44 9.21 -24.74
C CYS A 82 1.83 10.35 -25.59
N ARG A 83 1.56 11.52 -25.01
CA ARG A 83 1.05 12.71 -25.72
C ARG A 83 2.04 13.19 -26.78
N ALA A 84 3.33 13.09 -26.49
CA ALA A 84 4.40 13.45 -27.43
C ALA A 84 4.64 12.37 -28.52
N GLY A 85 3.90 11.26 -28.50
CA GLY A 85 4.07 10.16 -29.47
C GLY A 85 5.35 9.34 -29.30
N LYS A 86 6.09 9.52 -28.20
CA LYS A 86 7.31 8.78 -27.90
C LYS A 86 7.03 7.37 -27.38
N VAL A 87 5.93 7.19 -26.65
CA VAL A 87 5.43 5.89 -26.19
C VAL A 87 4.15 5.57 -26.93
N THR A 88 4.13 4.42 -27.57
CA THR A 88 3.00 3.94 -28.39
C THR A 88 2.33 2.69 -27.83
N LEU A 89 2.88 2.11 -26.76
CA LEU A 89 2.31 1.01 -25.99
C LEU A 89 2.74 1.13 -24.53
N VAL A 90 1.81 1.07 -23.60
CA VAL A 90 2.09 0.95 -22.18
C VAL A 90 2.02 -0.51 -21.78
N TYR A 91 3.08 -1.00 -21.10
CA TYR A 91 3.17 -2.36 -20.60
C TYR A 91 3.27 -2.35 -19.07
N THR A 92 2.41 -3.11 -18.40
CA THR A 92 2.38 -3.19 -16.95
C THR A 92 2.11 -4.61 -16.48
N LYS A 93 2.56 -4.95 -15.28
CA LYS A 93 2.43 -6.30 -14.72
C LYS A 93 0.98 -6.69 -14.45
N SER A 94 0.18 -5.76 -13.87
CA SER A 94 -1.22 -6.03 -13.52
C SER A 94 -2.02 -4.74 -13.33
N ILE A 95 -3.34 -4.86 -13.38
CA ILE A 95 -4.29 -3.79 -13.09
C ILE A 95 -4.01 -3.16 -11.71
N SER A 96 -3.78 -3.98 -10.69
CA SER A 96 -3.52 -3.53 -9.31
C SER A 96 -2.18 -2.79 -9.15
N ARG A 97 -1.22 -3.02 -10.05
CA ARG A 97 0.07 -2.31 -10.10
C ARG A 97 0.03 -1.05 -10.95
N PHE A 98 -1.01 -0.92 -11.77
CA PHE A 98 -1.19 0.24 -12.63
C PHE A 98 -1.84 1.41 -11.89
N ALA A 99 -2.91 1.18 -11.14
CA ALA A 99 -3.55 2.22 -10.35
C ALA A 99 -4.04 1.71 -8.98
N ARG A 100 -4.59 2.62 -8.16
CA ARG A 100 -5.03 2.31 -6.79
C ARG A 100 -6.42 1.72 -6.72
N ASN A 101 -7.27 2.18 -7.59
CA ASN A 101 -8.66 1.78 -7.67
C ASN A 101 -9.09 1.68 -9.13
N THR A 102 -10.22 1.05 -9.35
CA THR A 102 -10.76 0.79 -10.69
C THR A 102 -11.08 2.06 -11.46
N VAL A 103 -11.56 3.10 -10.77
CA VAL A 103 -11.92 4.38 -11.41
C VAL A 103 -10.68 5.04 -12.00
N ASP A 104 -9.57 5.06 -11.27
CA ASP A 104 -8.29 5.57 -11.75
C ASP A 104 -7.79 4.79 -12.98
N VAL A 105 -7.88 3.43 -12.92
CA VAL A 105 -7.47 2.59 -14.06
C VAL A 105 -8.27 2.94 -15.30
N LEU A 106 -9.60 2.96 -15.19
CA LEU A 106 -10.49 3.27 -16.32
C LEU A 106 -10.25 4.67 -16.87
N THR A 107 -10.04 5.66 -15.99
CA THR A 107 -9.78 7.05 -16.38
C THR A 107 -8.50 7.15 -17.22
N ILE A 108 -7.41 6.55 -16.72
CA ILE A 108 -6.10 6.57 -17.40
C ILE A 108 -6.16 5.76 -18.70
N VAL A 109 -6.79 4.59 -18.70
CA VAL A 109 -6.95 3.75 -19.90
C VAL A 109 -7.74 4.49 -20.97
N ARG A 110 -8.84 5.19 -20.60
CA ARG A 110 -9.62 6.00 -21.54
C ARG A 110 -8.84 7.19 -22.09
N GLU A 111 -8.02 7.84 -21.28
CA GLU A 111 -7.13 8.91 -21.72
C GLU A 111 -6.10 8.39 -22.73
N LEU A 112 -5.44 7.28 -22.42
CA LEU A 112 -4.49 6.63 -23.33
C LEU A 112 -5.15 6.16 -24.62
N LYS A 113 -6.40 5.66 -24.55
CA LYS A 113 -7.17 5.26 -25.71
C LYS A 113 -7.47 6.44 -26.65
N LYS A 114 -7.75 7.64 -26.10
CA LYS A 114 -7.90 8.87 -26.91
C LYS A 114 -6.63 9.26 -27.66
N MET A 115 -5.46 8.94 -27.09
CA MET A 115 -4.15 9.14 -27.72
C MET A 115 -3.73 7.98 -28.64
N ASN A 116 -4.60 6.99 -28.82
CA ASN A 116 -4.35 5.78 -29.58
C ASN A 116 -3.18 4.94 -29.03
N VAL A 117 -2.95 5.01 -27.71
CA VAL A 117 -1.92 4.26 -26.98
C VAL A 117 -2.59 3.15 -26.16
N PRO A 118 -2.44 1.88 -26.56
CA PRO A 118 -2.96 0.76 -25.79
C PRO A 118 -2.18 0.53 -24.50
N VAL A 119 -2.84 -0.12 -23.52
CA VAL A 119 -2.23 -0.67 -22.33
C VAL A 119 -2.33 -2.19 -22.38
N TYR A 120 -1.23 -2.89 -22.09
CA TYR A 120 -1.21 -4.33 -21.92
C TYR A 120 -0.93 -4.70 -20.47
N PHE A 121 -1.86 -5.45 -19.86
CA PHE A 121 -1.76 -6.00 -18.51
C PHE A 121 -1.35 -7.47 -18.60
N GLU A 122 -0.13 -7.78 -18.14
CA GLU A 122 0.48 -9.11 -18.35
C GLU A 122 -0.27 -10.21 -17.57
N ASN A 123 -0.49 -10.01 -16.27
CA ASN A 123 -1.12 -11.03 -15.42
C ASN A 123 -2.53 -11.38 -15.90
N GLU A 124 -3.30 -10.37 -16.26
CA GLU A 124 -4.67 -10.52 -16.74
C GLU A 124 -4.73 -10.89 -18.24
N GLN A 125 -3.58 -10.86 -18.93
CA GLN A 125 -3.48 -11.03 -20.39
C GLN A 125 -4.46 -10.14 -21.15
N LEU A 126 -4.70 -8.96 -20.64
CA LEU A 126 -5.71 -8.00 -21.11
C LEU A 126 -5.06 -6.90 -21.93
N TYR A 127 -5.63 -6.64 -23.09
CA TYR A 127 -5.26 -5.53 -23.98
C TYR A 127 -6.38 -4.49 -23.98
N SER A 128 -6.04 -3.24 -23.62
CA SER A 128 -7.05 -2.22 -23.36
C SER A 128 -7.92 -1.83 -24.57
N PHE A 129 -7.53 -2.23 -25.80
CA PHE A 129 -8.32 -2.01 -27.01
C PHE A 129 -9.29 -3.16 -27.31
N ASP A 130 -9.23 -4.27 -26.55
CA ASP A 130 -10.23 -5.33 -26.66
C ASP A 130 -11.61 -4.77 -26.24
N LYS A 131 -12.68 -5.28 -26.88
CA LYS A 131 -14.05 -4.78 -26.66
C LYS A 131 -14.50 -4.95 -25.21
N GLU A 132 -14.07 -6.02 -24.57
CA GLU A 132 -14.43 -6.40 -23.20
C GLU A 132 -13.48 -5.84 -22.14
N ALA A 133 -12.47 -5.04 -22.54
CA ALA A 133 -11.42 -4.59 -21.64
C ALA A 133 -11.95 -3.78 -20.45
N GLU A 134 -12.87 -2.85 -20.68
CA GLU A 134 -13.43 -2.03 -19.58
C GLU A 134 -14.27 -2.86 -18.62
N LEU A 135 -15.01 -3.86 -19.11
CA LEU A 135 -15.76 -4.78 -18.29
C LEU A 135 -14.81 -5.65 -17.44
N ALA A 136 -13.77 -6.20 -18.07
CA ALA A 136 -12.76 -7.00 -17.38
C ALA A 136 -12.03 -6.19 -16.28
N ILE A 137 -11.63 -4.95 -16.56
CA ILE A 137 -11.03 -4.05 -15.57
C ILE A 137 -11.99 -3.80 -14.39
N SER A 138 -13.27 -3.54 -14.69
CA SER A 138 -14.29 -3.30 -13.66
C SER A 138 -14.52 -4.52 -12.79
N LEU A 139 -14.58 -5.71 -13.37
CA LEU A 139 -14.73 -6.97 -12.65
C LEU A 139 -13.54 -7.27 -11.75
N HIS A 140 -12.32 -7.11 -12.26
CA HIS A 140 -11.09 -7.25 -11.45
C HIS A 140 -11.06 -6.28 -10.28
N GLY A 141 -11.53 -5.04 -10.49
CA GLY A 141 -11.63 -4.07 -9.41
C GLY A 141 -12.63 -4.46 -8.32
N ALA A 142 -13.80 -4.97 -8.71
CA ALA A 142 -14.82 -5.43 -7.77
C ALA A 142 -14.34 -6.63 -6.95
N ILE A 143 -13.66 -7.60 -7.58
CA ILE A 143 -13.06 -8.76 -6.88
C ILE A 143 -12.00 -8.29 -5.88
N ALA A 144 -11.08 -7.41 -6.29
CA ALA A 144 -10.01 -6.90 -5.42
C ALA A 144 -10.57 -6.12 -4.22
N GLN A 145 -11.68 -5.40 -4.38
CA GLN A 145 -12.37 -4.70 -3.29
C GLN A 145 -13.00 -5.71 -2.32
N GLY A 146 -13.73 -6.68 -2.82
CA GLY A 146 -14.33 -7.75 -1.99
C GLY A 146 -13.29 -8.55 -1.20
N GLU A 147 -12.13 -8.86 -1.79
CA GLU A 147 -11.02 -9.50 -1.07
C GLU A 147 -10.46 -8.62 0.05
N SER A 148 -10.38 -7.31 -0.15
CA SER A 148 -9.90 -6.36 0.86
C SER A 148 -10.88 -6.24 2.03
N GLU A 149 -12.19 -6.20 1.75
CA GLU A 149 -13.26 -6.17 2.76
C GLU A 149 -13.27 -7.47 3.57
N ASN A 150 -13.23 -8.62 2.93
CA ASN A 150 -13.15 -9.94 3.57
C ASN A 150 -11.91 -10.09 4.47
N LYS A 151 -10.74 -9.58 4.02
CA LYS A 151 -9.53 -9.58 4.86
C LYS A 151 -9.70 -8.72 6.11
N SER A 152 -10.33 -7.56 5.99
CA SER A 152 -10.59 -6.66 7.12
C SER A 152 -11.57 -7.28 8.12
N GLU A 153 -12.63 -7.94 7.64
CA GLU A 153 -13.59 -8.65 8.48
C GLU A 153 -12.95 -9.85 9.18
N ASN A 154 -12.14 -10.64 8.46
CA ASN A 154 -11.42 -11.78 9.04
C ASN A 154 -10.42 -11.34 10.12
N ILE A 155 -9.75 -10.20 9.94
CA ILE A 155 -8.85 -9.65 10.96
C ILE A 155 -9.66 -9.21 12.18
N LYS A 156 -10.78 -8.50 12.01
CA LYS A 156 -11.66 -8.12 13.13
C LYS A 156 -12.16 -9.34 13.86
N TRP A 157 -12.72 -10.31 13.14
CA TRP A 157 -13.20 -11.56 13.73
C TRP A 157 -12.11 -12.33 14.49
N SER A 158 -10.89 -12.40 13.95
CA SER A 158 -9.78 -13.09 14.64
C SER A 158 -9.34 -12.32 15.89
N LEU A 159 -9.38 -10.99 15.87
CA LEU A 159 -9.10 -10.16 17.05
C LEU A 159 -10.21 -10.32 18.11
N ASP A 160 -11.48 -10.34 17.72
CA ASP A 160 -12.62 -10.54 18.63
C ASP A 160 -12.58 -11.95 19.26
N LYS A 161 -12.26 -12.99 18.46
CA LYS A 161 -12.04 -14.33 18.99
C LYS A 161 -10.85 -14.42 19.94
N ALA A 162 -9.76 -13.75 19.61
CA ALA A 162 -8.59 -13.70 20.49
C ALA A 162 -8.90 -12.94 21.79
N ALA A 163 -9.75 -11.91 21.75
CA ALA A 163 -10.19 -11.20 22.95
C ALA A 163 -11.09 -12.04 23.87
N GLN A 164 -11.82 -13.00 23.31
CA GLN A 164 -12.70 -13.92 24.05
C GLN A 164 -11.96 -15.14 24.63
N ASN A 165 -10.72 -15.38 24.18
CA ASN A 165 -9.95 -16.53 24.65
C ASN A 165 -8.87 -16.07 25.66
N PRO A 166 -9.00 -16.39 26.97
CA PRO A 166 -8.05 -16.01 27.99
C PRO A 166 -6.61 -16.51 27.72
N ASP A 167 -6.46 -17.63 26.99
CA ASP A 167 -5.17 -18.25 26.68
C ASP A 167 -4.54 -17.73 25.38
N ALA A 168 -5.18 -16.80 24.70
CA ALA A 168 -4.65 -16.26 23.46
C ALA A 168 -3.49 -15.30 23.70
N GLN A 169 -2.26 -15.74 23.42
CA GLN A 169 -1.04 -14.92 23.48
C GLN A 169 -1.04 -13.70 22.52
N THR A 170 -2.15 -13.41 21.86
CA THR A 170 -2.30 -12.33 20.89
C THR A 170 -2.18 -10.95 21.52
N TYR A 171 -2.37 -10.84 22.83
CA TYR A 171 -2.25 -9.61 23.62
C TYR A 171 -0.87 -9.43 24.30
N ASN A 172 0.15 -10.12 23.84
CA ASN A 172 1.53 -9.97 24.36
C ASN A 172 2.14 -8.59 23.97
N ARG A 173 1.30 -7.54 23.95
CA ARG A 173 1.74 -6.15 23.81
C ARG A 173 2.04 -5.59 25.18
N LYS A 174 3.24 -5.02 25.31
CA LYS A 174 3.65 -4.29 26.51
C LYS A 174 2.65 -3.17 26.79
N CYS A 175 1.73 -3.42 27.72
CA CYS A 175 0.76 -2.45 28.19
C CYS A 175 1.34 -1.71 29.38
N TYR A 176 1.40 -0.38 29.35
CA TYR A 176 1.91 0.42 30.47
C TYR A 176 1.02 0.18 31.69
N GLY A 177 1.61 -0.09 32.84
CA GLY A 177 0.92 -0.48 34.06
C GLY A 177 0.76 -1.98 34.28
N TYR A 178 1.18 -2.81 33.33
CA TYR A 178 1.10 -4.26 33.44
C TYR A 178 2.40 -4.94 32.98
N ASN A 179 2.76 -6.04 33.65
CA ASN A 179 3.77 -6.98 33.23
C ASN A 179 3.10 -8.28 32.75
N ASN A 180 3.72 -8.96 31.79
CA ASN A 180 3.28 -10.30 31.40
C ASN A 180 3.88 -11.31 32.36
N ALA A 181 3.07 -12.14 32.97
CA ALA A 181 3.51 -13.32 33.75
C ALA A 181 3.97 -14.45 32.80
N GLU A 182 4.64 -15.48 33.37
CA GLU A 182 5.12 -16.61 32.56
C GLU A 182 3.99 -17.43 31.91
N ASP A 183 2.81 -17.43 32.51
CA ASP A 183 1.59 -18.04 31.97
C ASP A 183 0.86 -17.20 30.92
N GLY A 184 1.38 -15.99 30.60
CA GLY A 184 0.76 -15.05 29.64
C GLY A 184 -0.31 -14.14 30.25
N SER A 185 -0.62 -14.28 31.55
CA SER A 185 -1.54 -13.38 32.24
C SER A 185 -0.92 -12.00 32.47
N LEU A 186 -1.77 -10.97 32.63
CA LEU A 186 -1.34 -9.61 32.95
C LEU A 186 -1.31 -9.42 34.46
N VAL A 187 -0.15 -9.06 34.99
CA VAL A 187 0.04 -8.69 36.39
C VAL A 187 0.30 -7.20 36.51
N ILE A 188 -0.34 -6.55 37.49
CA ILE A 188 -0.21 -5.10 37.70
C ILE A 188 1.25 -4.77 38.02
N ASN A 189 1.82 -3.82 37.32
CA ASN A 189 3.08 -3.17 37.62
C ASN A 189 2.79 -1.92 38.47
N GLU A 190 2.82 -2.02 39.79
CA GLU A 190 2.39 -0.93 40.67
C GLU A 190 3.07 0.41 40.39
N PRO A 191 4.40 0.51 40.16
CA PRO A 191 5.02 1.79 39.78
C PRO A 191 4.44 2.44 38.52
N GLU A 192 4.14 1.66 37.49
CA GLU A 192 3.55 2.16 36.25
C GLU A 192 2.04 2.41 36.40
N ALA A 193 1.35 1.57 37.19
CA ALA A 193 -0.07 1.73 37.49
C ALA A 193 -0.36 3.04 38.26
N GLU A 194 0.53 3.41 39.19
CA GLU A 194 0.41 4.69 39.91
C GLU A 194 0.50 5.89 38.95
N VAL A 195 1.38 5.82 37.95
CA VAL A 195 1.48 6.86 36.92
C VAL A 195 0.17 6.95 36.08
N ILE A 196 -0.44 5.80 35.77
CA ILE A 196 -1.73 5.79 35.07
C ILE A 196 -2.81 6.47 35.94
N ARG A 197 -2.90 6.11 37.23
CA ARG A 197 -3.84 6.75 38.16
C ARG A 197 -3.64 8.27 38.22
N GLN A 198 -2.39 8.74 38.24
CA GLN A 198 -2.08 10.17 38.19
C GLN A 198 -2.51 10.81 36.87
N ILE A 199 -2.31 10.16 35.73
CA ILE A 199 -2.76 10.65 34.42
C ILE A 199 -4.30 10.84 34.43
N PHE A 200 -5.05 9.83 34.92
CA PHE A 200 -6.50 9.92 35.03
C PHE A 200 -6.94 11.02 35.99
N GLN A 201 -6.31 11.12 37.17
CA GLN A 201 -6.64 12.16 38.14
C GLN A 201 -6.40 13.56 37.58
N MET A 202 -5.24 13.80 36.96
CA MET A 202 -4.95 15.09 36.33
C MET A 202 -5.96 15.44 35.25
N TYR A 203 -6.40 14.44 34.44
CA TYR A 203 -7.41 14.67 33.41
C TYR A 203 -8.77 15.05 34.03
N LEU A 204 -9.17 14.40 35.11
CA LEU A 204 -10.39 14.74 35.88
C LEU A 204 -10.30 16.13 36.53
N ASP A 205 -9.10 16.53 36.95
CA ASP A 205 -8.83 17.86 37.49
C ASP A 205 -8.77 18.95 36.41
N GLY A 206 -9.03 18.61 35.14
CA GLY A 206 -9.14 19.56 34.03
C GLY A 206 -7.83 19.88 33.29
N TYR A 207 -6.76 19.16 33.57
CA TYR A 207 -5.52 19.33 32.82
C TYR A 207 -5.68 18.86 31.35
N SER A 208 -5.15 19.64 30.43
CA SER A 208 -5.09 19.20 29.03
C SER A 208 -4.08 18.05 28.84
N VAL A 209 -4.27 17.23 27.81
CA VAL A 209 -3.31 16.15 27.44
C VAL A 209 -1.89 16.71 27.24
N GLY A 210 -1.77 17.95 26.73
CA GLY A 210 -0.49 18.64 26.62
C GLY A 210 0.13 19.01 27.96
N GLY A 211 -0.69 19.42 28.94
CA GLY A 211 -0.28 19.71 30.32
C GLY A 211 0.18 18.45 31.05
N ILE A 212 -0.57 17.34 30.92
CA ILE A 212 -0.21 16.04 31.47
C ILE A 212 1.13 15.56 30.89
N LYS A 213 1.29 15.65 29.56
CA LYS A 213 2.56 15.33 28.89
C LYS A 213 3.73 16.08 29.51
N LYS A 214 3.61 17.40 29.64
CA LYS A 214 4.65 18.27 30.16
C LYS A 214 5.01 17.88 31.61
N TYR A 215 4.01 17.63 32.43
CA TYR A 215 4.21 17.17 33.81
C TYR A 215 5.00 15.87 33.90
N LEU A 216 4.64 14.87 33.09
CA LEU A 216 5.33 13.56 33.07
C LEU A 216 6.80 13.69 32.64
N GLU A 217 7.07 14.56 31.64
CA GLU A 217 8.42 14.82 31.14
C GLU A 217 9.26 15.58 32.16
N GLU A 218 8.70 16.61 32.83
CA GLU A 218 9.36 17.37 33.90
C GLU A 218 9.70 16.51 35.14
N LYS A 219 8.83 15.54 35.44
CA LYS A 219 9.07 14.56 36.52
C LYS A 219 10.03 13.43 36.12
N GLY A 220 10.49 13.39 34.88
CA GLY A 220 11.39 12.35 34.39
C GLY A 220 10.74 10.96 34.32
N ILE A 221 9.40 10.87 34.27
CA ILE A 221 8.67 9.60 34.20
C ILE A 221 8.85 9.00 32.82
N LEU A 222 9.34 7.75 32.79
CA LEU A 222 9.63 7.05 31.55
C LEU A 222 8.38 6.42 30.94
N THR A 223 8.34 6.39 29.60
CA THR A 223 7.32 5.65 28.85
C THR A 223 7.55 4.14 28.93
N SER A 224 6.58 3.32 28.51
CA SER A 224 6.72 1.85 28.40
C SER A 224 7.94 1.37 27.59
N ARG A 225 8.52 2.24 26.77
CA ARG A 225 9.72 1.97 25.96
C ARG A 225 10.99 2.57 26.55
N GLY A 226 10.94 3.04 27.79
CA GLY A 226 12.08 3.67 28.46
C GLY A 226 12.46 5.05 27.91
N LYS A 227 11.58 5.74 27.19
CA LYS A 227 11.85 7.09 26.67
C LYS A 227 11.36 8.16 27.65
N THR A 228 12.09 9.26 27.72
CA THR A 228 11.72 10.45 28.52
C THR A 228 10.66 11.31 27.84
N THR A 229 10.47 11.16 26.54
CA THR A 229 9.51 11.98 25.76
C THR A 229 8.19 11.22 25.55
N TRP A 230 7.09 11.78 26.04
CA TRP A 230 5.73 11.26 25.89
C TRP A 230 5.06 11.75 24.60
N SER A 231 4.27 10.91 23.94
CA SER A 231 3.41 11.33 22.86
C SER A 231 2.01 11.66 23.38
N LYS A 232 1.37 12.73 22.88
CA LYS A 232 -0.01 13.03 23.22
C LYS A 232 -0.94 11.85 22.93
N ARG A 233 -0.74 11.18 21.79
CA ARG A 233 -1.53 10.01 21.39
C ARG A 233 -1.43 8.84 22.38
N SER A 234 -0.26 8.63 23.02
CA SER A 234 -0.13 7.58 24.04
C SER A 234 -0.98 7.86 25.26
N ILE A 235 -1.02 9.13 25.72
CA ILE A 235 -1.85 9.57 26.84
C ILE A 235 -3.34 9.50 26.48
N GLU A 236 -3.72 9.98 25.29
CA GLU A 236 -5.08 9.87 24.79
C GLU A 236 -5.55 8.41 24.73
N THR A 237 -4.69 7.51 24.22
CA THR A 237 -5.00 6.07 24.16
C THR A 237 -5.21 5.49 25.55
N MET A 238 -4.40 5.87 26.56
CA MET A 238 -4.60 5.43 27.95
C MET A 238 -5.92 5.90 28.54
N LEU A 239 -6.30 7.16 28.28
CA LEU A 239 -7.54 7.75 28.78
C LEU A 239 -8.82 7.20 28.09
N THR A 240 -8.70 6.64 26.88
CA THR A 240 -9.81 6.10 26.09
C THR A 240 -9.89 4.59 26.04
N ASN A 241 -8.93 3.89 26.66
CA ASN A 241 -8.89 2.42 26.67
C ASN A 241 -9.71 1.93 27.86
N GLU A 242 -10.86 1.29 27.56
CA GLU A 242 -11.72 0.61 28.53
C GLU A 242 -11.19 -0.77 28.88
#